data_a4661bfad15e826270578c77e5109679
#
_entry.id   a4661bfad15e826270578c77e5109679
#
_cell.length_a   1.000
_cell.length_b   1.000
_cell.length_c   1.000
_cell.angle_alpha   90.00
_cell.angle_beta   90.00
_cell.angle_gamma   90.00
#
_symmetry.space_group_name_H-M   'P 1'
#
loop_
_entity.id
_entity.type
_entity.pdbx_description
1 polymer ?
#
loop_
_entity_poly.entity_id
_entity_poly.type
_entity_poly.pdbx_seq_one_letter_code
_entity_poly.pdbx_strand_id
1 'polypeptide(L)'
;MELVEIQPDNAYGPVFLLSSPRLRHIISTSRRVEMGLRNKIDLNSDVGESFGNYKLGMDEEVVPLVSSVNIACGFHAGDPHVMQKTISLAKKYGVAPGAHPGFPDLLGFGRRNMDATIEEIRDYVAYQIGALQAFATREGIKLQHVKPHGALYNMAFKNLKIWDAVAEVVSQIDKNLILVAMAGPDRENIESIGSKLGVKIAFEFFADRAYNQDGSLVSRREAGAVIHDQQEAADRVLRLVKDGKVIARGGTKISLAADTICVHGDNPAAIRLIEKIREVLGAAEVEVAPIAAFL
;
A
#
# COMPACT_ATOMS: atom_id res chain seq x y z
N MET A 1 9.79 21.88 39.99
CA MET A 1 8.83 20.80 39.53
C MET A 1 7.85 20.64 40.68
N GLU A 2 6.79 21.42 40.64
CA GLU A 2 5.76 21.35 41.68
C GLU A 2 4.68 20.38 41.27
N LEU A 3 4.43 19.38 42.14
CA LEU A 3 3.33 18.43 42.05
C LEU A 3 2.11 19.05 42.76
N VAL A 4 1.03 19.26 42.04
CA VAL A 4 -0.24 19.64 42.62
C VAL A 4 -1.07 18.35 42.79
N GLU A 5 -1.32 18.00 44.04
CA GLU A 5 -2.16 16.86 44.45
C GLU A 5 -3.62 17.29 44.42
N ILE A 6 -4.43 16.66 43.61
CA ILE A 6 -5.89 16.82 43.64
C ILE A 6 -6.48 15.52 44.18
N GLN A 7 -7.13 15.59 45.30
CA GLN A 7 -7.86 14.44 45.89
C GLN A 7 -9.14 14.17 45.09
N PRO A 8 -9.38 12.94 44.63
CA PRO A 8 -10.65 12.56 44.05
C PRO A 8 -11.52 11.83 45.05
N ASP A 9 -12.76 12.24 45.13
CA ASP A 9 -13.82 11.33 45.54
C ASP A 9 -14.07 10.33 44.39
N ASN A 10 -13.83 9.07 44.66
CA ASN A 10 -14.12 7.81 43.96
C ASN A 10 -12.94 7.04 43.34
N ALA A 11 -12.78 5.87 43.88
CA ALA A 11 -12.43 4.49 43.41
C ALA A 11 -11.36 4.25 42.30
N TYR A 12 -10.64 5.23 41.80
CA TYR A 12 -9.49 5.04 40.90
C TYR A 12 -8.30 5.86 41.38
N GLY A 13 -7.14 5.25 41.47
CA GLY A 13 -5.92 5.84 42.01
C GLY A 13 -5.50 7.18 41.38
N PRO A 14 -4.49 7.90 41.94
CA PRO A 14 -4.19 9.29 41.61
C PRO A 14 -3.82 9.44 40.11
N VAL A 15 -4.54 10.31 39.40
CA VAL A 15 -4.24 10.72 38.04
C VAL A 15 -3.31 11.92 38.07
N PHE A 16 -2.03 11.75 37.70
CA PHE A 16 -1.08 12.84 37.57
C PHE A 16 -1.25 13.53 36.21
N LEU A 17 -1.67 14.79 36.20
CA LEU A 17 -1.69 15.64 35.00
C LEU A 17 -0.33 16.30 34.78
N LEU A 18 0.41 15.84 33.79
CA LEU A 18 1.66 16.47 33.35
C LEU A 18 1.36 17.74 32.55
N SER A 19 1.78 18.89 33.07
CA SER A 19 1.45 20.24 32.54
C SER A 19 2.33 20.73 31.38
N SER A 20 3.31 19.95 30.90
CA SER A 20 4.19 20.34 29.81
C SER A 20 3.60 20.05 28.42
N PRO A 21 3.52 21.05 27.49
CA PRO A 21 3.07 20.83 26.13
C PRO A 21 3.88 19.77 25.36
N ARG A 22 5.18 19.66 25.64
CA ARG A 22 6.07 18.65 25.02
C ARG A 22 5.73 17.22 25.49
N LEU A 23 5.41 17.03 26.77
CA LEU A 23 5.01 15.73 27.29
C LEU A 23 3.61 15.29 26.79
N ARG A 24 2.68 16.24 26.64
CA ARG A 24 1.37 15.95 26.03
C ARG A 24 1.52 15.50 24.57
N HIS A 25 2.47 16.08 23.84
CA HIS A 25 2.74 15.68 22.46
C HIS A 25 3.35 14.28 22.39
N ILE A 26 4.31 13.94 23.26
CA ILE A 26 4.95 12.62 23.36
C ILE A 26 3.91 11.53 23.75
N ILE A 27 3.06 11.79 24.75
CA ILE A 27 2.03 10.84 25.17
C ILE A 27 0.95 10.70 24.09
N SER A 28 0.59 11.78 23.39
CA SER A 28 -0.33 11.73 22.25
C SER A 28 0.26 10.93 21.08
N THR A 29 1.56 11.11 20.82
CA THR A 29 2.27 10.38 19.75
C THR A 29 2.41 8.90 20.09
N SER A 30 2.78 8.55 21.33
CA SER A 30 2.86 7.15 21.80
C SER A 30 1.49 6.44 21.74
N ARG A 31 0.41 7.08 22.20
CA ARG A 31 -0.94 6.52 22.08
C ARG A 31 -1.41 6.36 20.64
N ARG A 32 -1.04 7.28 19.74
CA ARG A 32 -1.33 7.16 18.31
C ARG A 32 -0.58 5.99 17.66
N VAL A 33 0.67 5.77 18.06
CA VAL A 33 1.48 4.62 17.60
C VAL A 33 0.90 3.30 18.12
N GLU A 34 0.49 3.22 19.40
CA GLU A 34 -0.16 2.03 19.97
C GLU A 34 -1.52 1.69 19.33
N MET A 35 -2.24 2.70 18.80
CA MET A 35 -3.51 2.52 18.09
C MET A 35 -3.34 2.40 16.57
N GLY A 36 -2.12 2.37 16.04
CA GLY A 36 -1.84 2.36 14.59
C GLY A 36 -2.19 3.66 13.86
N LEU A 37 -2.45 4.76 14.60
CA LEU A 37 -2.79 6.06 14.04
C LEU A 37 -1.50 6.80 13.65
N ARG A 38 -1.23 6.88 12.37
CA ARG A 38 -0.04 7.56 11.83
C ARG A 38 -0.37 8.97 11.36
N ASN A 39 0.59 9.89 11.52
CA ASN A 39 0.50 11.22 10.91
C ASN A 39 0.95 11.21 9.45
N LYS A 40 1.42 10.07 8.95
CA LYS A 40 1.88 9.86 7.57
C LYS A 40 1.22 8.62 6.99
N ILE A 41 0.88 8.71 5.71
CA ILE A 41 0.36 7.61 4.91
C ILE A 41 0.95 7.69 3.51
N ASP A 42 1.24 6.57 2.90
CA ASP A 42 1.60 6.52 1.50
C ASP A 42 0.34 6.43 0.62
N LEU A 43 0.40 7.06 -0.55
CA LEU A 43 -0.63 6.98 -1.58
C LEU A 43 0.02 6.43 -2.84
N ASN A 44 -0.41 5.24 -3.27
CA ASN A 44 0.18 4.55 -4.40
C ASN A 44 -0.81 4.31 -5.54
N SER A 45 -0.29 4.14 -6.74
CA SER A 45 -1.07 3.74 -7.92
C SER A 45 -0.30 2.78 -8.79
N ASP A 46 -1.03 1.85 -9.45
CA ASP A 46 -0.48 0.95 -10.45
C ASP A 46 -0.35 1.73 -11.78
N VAL A 47 0.83 1.69 -12.40
CA VAL A 47 1.20 2.47 -13.58
C VAL A 47 2.14 1.69 -14.51
N GLY A 48 2.41 2.25 -15.68
CA GLY A 48 3.28 1.61 -16.65
C GLY A 48 2.64 0.37 -17.28
N GLU A 49 1.31 0.34 -17.33
CA GLU A 49 0.54 -0.80 -17.80
C GLU A 49 0.22 -0.74 -19.31
N SER A 50 0.63 0.30 -20.01
CA SER A 50 0.64 0.35 -21.48
C SER A 50 1.55 -0.73 -22.07
N PHE A 51 1.27 -1.18 -23.29
CA PHE A 51 2.08 -2.21 -23.94
C PHE A 51 2.09 -2.01 -25.46
N GLY A 52 3.25 -1.90 -26.09
CA GLY A 52 3.40 -1.67 -27.52
C GLY A 52 2.60 -0.43 -27.97
N ASN A 53 1.65 -0.64 -28.85
CA ASN A 53 0.77 0.42 -29.34
C ASN A 53 -0.49 0.67 -28.48
N TYR A 54 -0.70 -0.15 -27.43
CA TYR A 54 -1.88 -0.03 -26.59
C TYR A 54 -1.58 0.87 -25.40
N LYS A 55 -2.40 1.92 -25.24
CA LYS A 55 -2.35 2.81 -24.10
C LYS A 55 -3.35 2.36 -23.04
N LEU A 56 -2.85 2.15 -21.82
CA LEU A 56 -3.62 1.83 -20.63
C LEU A 56 -3.19 2.78 -19.51
N GLY A 57 -4.16 3.25 -18.75
CA GLY A 57 -3.90 4.17 -17.64
C GLY A 57 -3.68 5.62 -18.07
N MET A 58 -3.47 6.47 -17.07
CA MET A 58 -3.25 7.91 -17.20
C MET A 58 -1.99 8.29 -16.40
N ASP A 59 -0.87 7.65 -16.71
CA ASP A 59 0.36 7.74 -15.91
C ASP A 59 0.87 9.18 -15.76
N GLU A 60 0.78 9.99 -16.82
CA GLU A 60 1.28 11.37 -16.83
C GLU A 60 0.47 12.28 -15.88
N GLU A 61 -0.80 11.98 -15.69
CA GLU A 61 -1.72 12.70 -14.79
C GLU A 61 -1.68 12.14 -13.37
N VAL A 62 -1.52 10.84 -13.20
CA VAL A 62 -1.57 10.15 -11.91
C VAL A 62 -0.27 10.27 -11.13
N VAL A 63 0.88 10.05 -11.79
CA VAL A 63 2.19 10.04 -11.12
C VAL A 63 2.45 11.31 -10.31
N PRO A 64 2.14 12.54 -10.78
CA PRO A 64 2.35 13.76 -9.98
C PRO A 64 1.50 13.85 -8.72
N LEU A 65 0.45 13.04 -8.60
CA LEU A 65 -0.54 13.13 -7.52
C LEU A 65 -0.33 12.09 -6.41
N VAL A 66 0.56 11.12 -6.60
CA VAL A 66 0.82 10.04 -5.63
C VAL A 66 2.22 10.17 -5.01
N SER A 67 2.48 9.45 -3.92
CA SER A 67 3.80 9.40 -3.29
C SER A 67 4.64 8.20 -3.74
N SER A 68 3.98 7.13 -4.21
CA SER A 68 4.62 5.92 -4.72
C SER A 68 3.91 5.40 -5.95
N VAL A 69 4.61 4.67 -6.81
CA VAL A 69 4.03 4.02 -7.99
C VAL A 69 4.49 2.58 -8.10
N ASN A 70 3.56 1.69 -8.50
CA ASN A 70 3.83 0.29 -8.76
C ASN A 70 3.92 0.10 -10.27
N ILE A 71 5.12 -0.16 -10.78
CA ILE A 71 5.40 -0.15 -12.23
C ILE A 71 5.32 -1.58 -12.76
N ALA A 72 4.46 -1.82 -13.75
CA ALA A 72 4.35 -3.10 -14.44
C ALA A 72 5.67 -3.52 -15.08
N CYS A 73 6.00 -4.82 -14.99
CA CYS A 73 7.32 -5.35 -15.30
C CYS A 73 7.34 -6.29 -16.52
N GLY A 74 6.38 -6.13 -17.45
CA GLY A 74 6.39 -6.80 -18.75
C GLY A 74 5.65 -8.15 -18.83
N PHE A 75 5.19 -8.73 -17.69
CA PHE A 75 4.49 -10.02 -17.71
C PHE A 75 2.97 -9.86 -17.83
N HIS A 76 2.35 -9.09 -16.95
CA HIS A 76 0.91 -8.84 -17.03
C HIS A 76 0.58 -7.61 -17.86
N ALA A 77 1.49 -6.67 -17.93
CA ALA A 77 1.44 -5.42 -18.67
C ALA A 77 2.84 -4.77 -18.71
N GLY A 78 2.96 -3.67 -19.42
CA GLY A 78 4.24 -2.99 -19.62
C GLY A 78 5.12 -3.66 -20.67
N ASP A 79 6.15 -2.94 -21.09
CA ASP A 79 7.24 -3.41 -21.92
C ASP A 79 8.50 -2.61 -21.59
N PRO A 80 9.69 -2.94 -22.17
CA PRO A 80 10.94 -2.24 -21.84
C PRO A 80 10.88 -0.73 -22.05
N HIS A 81 10.17 -0.25 -23.08
CA HIS A 81 10.06 1.18 -23.39
C HIS A 81 9.11 1.88 -22.36
N VAL A 82 8.01 1.24 -22.05
CA VAL A 82 7.06 1.72 -21.05
C VAL A 82 7.71 1.77 -19.66
N MET A 83 8.43 0.72 -19.24
CA MET A 83 9.19 0.71 -17.98
C MET A 83 10.17 1.89 -17.90
N GLN A 84 10.97 2.12 -18.96
CA GLN A 84 11.91 3.25 -19.01
C GLN A 84 11.18 4.59 -18.88
N LYS A 85 10.09 4.79 -19.65
CA LYS A 85 9.30 6.03 -19.64
C LYS A 85 8.71 6.28 -18.25
N THR A 86 8.15 5.25 -17.60
CA THR A 86 7.51 5.37 -16.30
C THR A 86 8.51 5.62 -15.18
N ILE A 87 9.68 4.99 -15.19
CA ILE A 87 10.80 5.30 -14.28
C ILE A 87 11.26 6.75 -14.43
N SER A 88 11.43 7.24 -15.68
CA SER A 88 11.81 8.64 -15.93
C SER A 88 10.74 9.61 -15.40
N LEU A 89 9.46 9.24 -15.54
CA LEU A 89 8.34 10.04 -15.03
C LEU A 89 8.33 10.09 -13.49
N ALA A 90 8.52 8.95 -12.82
CA ALA A 90 8.63 8.88 -11.37
C ALA A 90 9.80 9.75 -10.86
N LYS A 91 10.97 9.66 -11.49
CA LYS A 91 12.13 10.51 -11.19
C LYS A 91 11.80 11.99 -11.34
N LYS A 92 11.16 12.38 -12.45
CA LYS A 92 10.80 13.78 -12.75
C LYS A 92 9.97 14.41 -11.64
N TYR A 93 9.05 13.65 -11.06
CA TYR A 93 8.14 14.15 -10.01
C TYR A 93 8.58 13.79 -8.58
N GLY A 94 9.72 13.11 -8.42
CA GLY A 94 10.22 12.71 -7.10
C GLY A 94 9.35 11.66 -6.42
N VAL A 95 8.63 10.84 -7.19
CA VAL A 95 7.75 9.78 -6.71
C VAL A 95 8.54 8.48 -6.56
N ALA A 96 8.31 7.76 -5.48
CA ALA A 96 9.05 6.54 -5.18
C ALA A 96 8.58 5.36 -6.06
N PRO A 97 9.45 4.78 -6.91
CA PRO A 97 9.07 3.66 -7.76
C PRO A 97 9.17 2.33 -7.04
N GLY A 98 8.25 1.41 -7.33
CA GLY A 98 8.29 0.02 -6.93
C GLY A 98 8.03 -0.93 -8.09
N ALA A 99 8.49 -2.16 -7.97
CA ALA A 99 8.23 -3.21 -8.95
C ALA A 99 6.84 -3.83 -8.71
N HIS A 100 6.11 -4.05 -9.81
CA HIS A 100 4.78 -4.63 -9.80
C HIS A 100 4.74 -5.97 -10.54
N PRO A 101 5.39 -7.04 -9.99
CA PRO A 101 5.48 -8.32 -10.66
C PRO A 101 4.14 -9.06 -10.64
N GLY A 102 3.77 -9.62 -11.78
CA GLY A 102 2.58 -10.46 -11.96
C GLY A 102 2.87 -11.77 -12.65
N PHE A 103 1.85 -12.61 -12.83
CA PHE A 103 1.96 -13.79 -13.67
C PHE A 103 2.14 -13.41 -15.15
N PRO A 104 2.79 -14.29 -15.97
CA PRO A 104 2.98 -14.09 -17.40
C PRO A 104 1.65 -14.29 -18.15
N ASP A 105 0.70 -13.41 -17.93
CA ASP A 105 -0.69 -13.47 -18.43
C ASP A 105 -1.11 -12.12 -19.04
N LEU A 106 -0.46 -11.72 -20.11
CA LEU A 106 -0.74 -10.45 -20.79
C LEU A 106 -2.21 -10.33 -21.24
N LEU A 107 -2.80 -11.41 -21.79
CA LEU A 107 -4.18 -11.41 -22.25
C LEU A 107 -5.21 -11.32 -21.11
N GLY A 108 -4.89 -11.87 -19.94
CA GLY A 108 -5.73 -11.81 -18.75
C GLY A 108 -5.33 -10.69 -17.81
N PHE A 109 -4.37 -9.84 -18.21
CA PHE A 109 -3.85 -8.74 -17.39
C PHE A 109 -3.36 -9.23 -16.02
N GLY A 110 -2.73 -10.41 -15.98
CA GLY A 110 -2.27 -11.02 -14.72
C GLY A 110 -3.36 -11.34 -13.70
N ARG A 111 -4.65 -11.34 -14.11
CA ARG A 111 -5.79 -11.52 -13.20
C ARG A 111 -6.38 -12.92 -13.22
N ARG A 112 -5.87 -13.80 -14.08
CA ARG A 112 -6.22 -15.23 -14.08
C ARG A 112 -5.27 -15.98 -13.16
N ASN A 113 -5.83 -16.84 -12.27
CA ASN A 113 -5.00 -17.73 -11.47
C ASN A 113 -4.21 -18.65 -12.39
N MET A 114 -2.93 -18.83 -12.08
CA MET A 114 -2.06 -19.78 -12.78
C MET A 114 -1.60 -20.86 -11.81
N ASP A 115 -1.58 -22.10 -12.29
CA ASP A 115 -1.03 -23.25 -11.57
C ASP A 115 0.50 -23.25 -11.74
N ALA A 116 1.15 -22.33 -11.01
CA ALA A 116 2.60 -22.17 -10.99
C ALA A 116 3.18 -22.77 -9.70
N THR A 117 4.30 -23.46 -9.82
CA THR A 117 5.07 -23.92 -8.69
C THR A 117 5.67 -22.76 -7.90
N ILE A 118 6.03 -23.02 -6.65
CA ILE A 118 6.71 -21.99 -5.81
C ILE A 118 8.02 -21.53 -6.45
N GLU A 119 8.75 -22.43 -7.10
CA GLU A 119 10.01 -22.09 -7.80
C GLU A 119 9.76 -21.18 -9.01
N GLU A 120 8.77 -21.50 -9.85
CA GLU A 120 8.38 -20.62 -10.96
C GLU A 120 7.94 -19.23 -10.47
N ILE A 121 7.23 -19.14 -9.33
CA ILE A 121 6.85 -17.86 -8.73
C ILE A 121 8.10 -17.08 -8.33
N ARG A 122 9.11 -17.71 -7.72
CA ARG A 122 10.38 -17.07 -7.40
C ARG A 122 11.06 -16.52 -8.65
N ASP A 123 11.16 -17.32 -9.70
CA ASP A 123 11.78 -16.93 -10.96
C ASP A 123 11.03 -15.77 -11.63
N TYR A 124 9.70 -15.82 -11.67
CA TYR A 124 8.89 -14.75 -12.23
C TYR A 124 9.09 -13.42 -11.48
N VAL A 125 9.13 -13.47 -10.15
CA VAL A 125 9.31 -12.28 -9.33
C VAL A 125 10.72 -11.72 -9.48
N ALA A 126 11.75 -12.58 -9.41
CA ALA A 126 13.14 -12.18 -9.56
C ALA A 126 13.42 -11.53 -10.91
N TYR A 127 12.94 -12.14 -12.00
CA TYR A 127 13.09 -11.60 -13.36
C TYR A 127 12.48 -10.21 -13.48
N GLN A 128 11.28 -10.00 -13.00
CA GLN A 128 10.55 -8.74 -13.13
C GLN A 128 11.16 -7.63 -12.28
N ILE A 129 11.56 -7.91 -11.04
CA ILE A 129 12.28 -6.95 -10.20
C ILE A 129 13.60 -6.55 -10.86
N GLY A 130 14.39 -7.53 -11.31
CA GLY A 130 15.67 -7.28 -11.97
C GLY A 130 15.55 -6.46 -13.25
N ALA A 131 14.53 -6.73 -14.06
CA ALA A 131 14.24 -5.96 -15.27
C ALA A 131 13.98 -4.48 -14.94
N LEU A 132 13.08 -4.19 -13.99
CA LEU A 132 12.77 -2.81 -13.62
C LEU A 132 13.94 -2.12 -12.92
N GLN A 133 14.69 -2.85 -12.09
CA GLN A 133 15.87 -2.32 -11.39
C GLN A 133 16.95 -1.84 -12.35
N ALA A 134 17.12 -2.50 -13.51
CA ALA A 134 18.06 -2.05 -14.53
C ALA A 134 17.70 -0.65 -15.06
N PHE A 135 16.41 -0.38 -15.30
CA PHE A 135 15.95 0.94 -15.73
C PHE A 135 16.07 1.99 -14.62
N ALA A 136 15.75 1.63 -13.37
CA ALA A 136 15.93 2.52 -12.23
C ALA A 136 17.41 2.90 -12.04
N THR A 137 18.32 1.92 -12.13
CA THR A 137 19.76 2.14 -12.05
C THR A 137 20.26 3.06 -13.17
N ARG A 138 19.80 2.86 -14.40
CA ARG A 138 20.12 3.73 -15.54
C ARG A 138 19.70 5.17 -15.32
N GLU A 139 18.58 5.40 -14.64
CA GLU A 139 18.11 6.73 -14.28
C GLU A 139 18.76 7.30 -12.99
N GLY A 140 19.57 6.50 -12.28
CA GLY A 140 20.25 6.89 -11.04
C GLY A 140 19.31 6.99 -9.84
N ILE A 141 18.18 6.25 -9.88
CA ILE A 141 17.24 6.14 -8.75
C ILE A 141 17.15 4.68 -8.29
N LYS A 142 16.58 4.47 -7.09
CA LYS A 142 16.39 3.13 -6.53
C LYS A 142 14.93 2.78 -6.46
N LEU A 143 14.61 1.50 -6.62
CA LEU A 143 13.30 0.98 -6.27
C LEU A 143 13.11 1.05 -4.76
N GLN A 144 11.92 1.43 -4.32
CA GLN A 144 11.55 1.48 -2.91
C GLN A 144 10.90 0.19 -2.43
N HIS A 145 10.05 -0.41 -3.27
CA HIS A 145 9.19 -1.51 -2.84
C HIS A 145 8.90 -2.51 -3.97
N VAL A 146 8.32 -3.62 -3.57
CA VAL A 146 7.74 -4.64 -4.46
C VAL A 146 6.29 -4.86 -4.06
N LYS A 147 5.38 -4.76 -5.00
CA LYS A 147 3.96 -5.06 -4.82
C LYS A 147 3.52 -6.10 -5.84
N PRO A 148 3.19 -7.34 -5.46
CA PRO A 148 2.67 -8.32 -6.41
C PRO A 148 1.38 -7.83 -7.08
N HIS A 149 1.19 -8.17 -8.36
CA HIS A 149 0.02 -7.79 -9.13
C HIS A 149 -1.06 -8.88 -9.16
N GLY A 150 -2.31 -8.45 -9.19
CA GLY A 150 -3.46 -9.22 -9.64
C GLY A 150 -3.64 -10.60 -8.99
N ALA A 151 -3.62 -11.66 -9.79
CA ALA A 151 -3.84 -13.02 -9.29
C ALA A 151 -2.72 -13.48 -8.34
N LEU A 152 -1.46 -13.12 -8.59
CA LEU A 152 -0.35 -13.42 -7.69
C LEU A 152 -0.59 -12.84 -6.30
N TYR A 153 -1.02 -11.57 -6.22
CA TYR A 153 -1.35 -10.90 -4.96
C TYR A 153 -2.51 -11.55 -4.22
N ASN A 154 -3.60 -11.85 -4.95
CA ASN A 154 -4.79 -12.49 -4.37
C ASN A 154 -4.54 -13.94 -3.94
N MET A 155 -3.69 -14.67 -4.65
CA MET A 155 -3.30 -16.03 -4.27
C MET A 155 -2.38 -16.01 -3.05
N ALA A 156 -1.44 -15.06 -2.98
CA ALA A 156 -0.58 -14.85 -1.82
C ALA A 156 -1.39 -14.50 -0.57
N PHE A 157 -2.44 -13.69 -0.68
CA PHE A 157 -3.35 -13.40 0.44
C PHE A 157 -4.01 -14.66 1.05
N LYS A 158 -4.17 -15.71 0.26
CA LYS A 158 -4.77 -16.99 0.68
C LYS A 158 -3.77 -18.09 0.98
N ASN A 159 -2.49 -17.87 0.66
CA ASN A 159 -1.45 -18.89 0.77
C ASN A 159 -0.11 -18.27 1.19
N LEU A 160 0.19 -18.35 2.47
CA LEU A 160 1.42 -17.80 3.06
C LEU A 160 2.71 -18.37 2.44
N LYS A 161 2.69 -19.56 1.81
CA LYS A 161 3.87 -20.09 1.10
C LYS A 161 4.26 -19.22 -0.10
N ILE A 162 3.28 -18.55 -0.74
CA ILE A 162 3.54 -17.60 -1.83
C ILE A 162 4.17 -16.33 -1.25
N TRP A 163 3.69 -15.84 -0.10
CA TRP A 163 4.33 -14.72 0.59
C TRP A 163 5.76 -15.02 0.97
N ASP A 164 6.03 -16.20 1.54
CA ASP A 164 7.37 -16.65 1.91
C ASP A 164 8.30 -16.64 0.69
N ALA A 165 7.85 -17.21 -0.44
CA ALA A 165 8.62 -17.23 -1.68
C ALA A 165 8.92 -15.82 -2.23
N VAL A 166 7.93 -14.92 -2.25
CA VAL A 166 8.12 -13.54 -2.71
C VAL A 166 9.06 -12.78 -1.79
N ALA A 167 8.87 -12.90 -0.47
CA ALA A 167 9.71 -12.24 0.53
C ALA A 167 11.16 -12.75 0.48
N GLU A 168 11.37 -14.04 0.23
CA GLU A 168 12.71 -14.64 0.04
C GLU A 168 13.42 -14.00 -1.15
N VAL A 169 12.76 -13.90 -2.32
CA VAL A 169 13.32 -13.26 -3.51
C VAL A 169 13.65 -11.78 -3.25
N VAL A 170 12.75 -11.03 -2.61
CA VAL A 170 12.98 -9.62 -2.26
C VAL A 170 14.21 -9.50 -1.35
N SER A 171 14.31 -10.37 -0.32
CA SER A 171 15.46 -10.39 0.59
C SER A 171 16.80 -10.68 -0.11
N GLN A 172 16.78 -11.56 -1.11
CA GLN A 172 17.98 -11.94 -1.88
C GLN A 172 18.43 -10.85 -2.85
N ILE A 173 17.47 -10.08 -3.42
CA ILE A 173 17.78 -9.01 -4.38
C ILE A 173 18.24 -7.74 -3.64
N ASP A 174 17.46 -7.21 -2.73
CA ASP A 174 17.82 -6.04 -1.92
C ASP A 174 16.96 -6.01 -0.63
N LYS A 175 17.60 -6.14 0.52
CA LYS A 175 16.93 -6.07 1.85
C LYS A 175 16.35 -4.70 2.19
N ASN A 176 16.69 -3.65 1.44
CA ASN A 176 16.10 -2.35 1.63
C ASN A 176 14.75 -2.21 0.92
N LEU A 177 14.41 -3.12 0.01
CA LEU A 177 13.09 -3.15 -0.61
C LEU A 177 12.02 -3.49 0.43
N ILE A 178 10.92 -2.75 0.36
CA ILE A 178 9.74 -2.97 1.19
C ILE A 178 8.79 -3.87 0.41
N LEU A 179 8.31 -4.95 1.00
CA LEU A 179 7.30 -5.80 0.36
C LEU A 179 5.90 -5.31 0.77
N VAL A 180 5.07 -4.98 -0.21
CA VAL A 180 3.69 -4.52 0.01
C VAL A 180 2.74 -5.70 0.03
N ALA A 181 2.01 -5.85 1.14
CA ALA A 181 1.02 -6.88 1.38
C ALA A 181 -0.37 -6.27 1.62
N MET A 182 -1.43 -7.00 1.27
CA MET A 182 -2.79 -6.56 1.55
C MET A 182 -3.05 -6.52 3.07
N ALA A 183 -3.59 -5.42 3.56
CA ALA A 183 -4.05 -5.34 4.94
C ALA A 183 -5.19 -6.34 5.18
N GLY A 184 -5.06 -7.17 6.22
CA GLY A 184 -6.01 -8.22 6.49
C GLY A 184 -5.68 -9.02 7.76
N PRO A 185 -6.38 -10.12 7.98
CA PRO A 185 -6.26 -10.91 9.23
C PRO A 185 -4.91 -11.61 9.40
N ASP A 186 -4.20 -11.90 8.31
CA ASP A 186 -2.91 -12.59 8.36
C ASP A 186 -1.70 -11.66 8.58
N ARG A 187 -1.95 -10.41 9.01
CA ARG A 187 -0.91 -9.40 9.23
C ARG A 187 0.28 -9.93 10.05
N GLU A 188 0.02 -10.53 11.21
CA GLU A 188 1.06 -11.03 12.11
C GLU A 188 1.91 -12.13 11.45
N ASN A 189 1.29 -13.03 10.70
CA ASN A 189 1.98 -14.09 9.98
C ASN A 189 2.89 -13.52 8.89
N ILE A 190 2.41 -12.53 8.13
CA ILE A 190 3.16 -11.87 7.06
C ILE A 190 4.32 -11.05 7.65
N GLU A 191 4.11 -10.31 8.74
CA GLU A 191 5.16 -9.60 9.46
C GLU A 191 6.24 -10.57 10.01
N SER A 192 5.82 -11.75 10.49
CA SER A 192 6.75 -12.79 10.95
C SER A 192 7.63 -13.30 9.80
N ILE A 193 7.07 -13.52 8.61
CA ILE A 193 7.83 -13.90 7.40
C ILE A 193 8.85 -12.79 7.07
N GLY A 194 8.41 -11.54 7.00
CA GLY A 194 9.30 -10.40 6.74
C GLY A 194 10.43 -10.29 7.74
N SER A 195 10.12 -10.41 9.03
CA SER A 195 11.11 -10.33 10.12
C SER A 195 12.14 -11.43 10.04
N LYS A 196 11.73 -12.67 9.74
CA LYS A 196 12.62 -13.83 9.57
C LYS A 196 13.63 -13.63 8.42
N LEU A 197 13.20 -12.97 7.35
CA LEU A 197 13.99 -12.76 6.14
C LEU A 197 14.71 -11.40 6.11
N GLY A 198 14.44 -10.53 7.09
CA GLY A 198 14.98 -9.17 7.16
C GLY A 198 14.38 -8.22 6.12
N VAL A 199 13.12 -8.47 5.71
CA VAL A 199 12.35 -7.64 4.76
C VAL A 199 11.29 -6.86 5.53
N LYS A 200 11.23 -5.56 5.30
CA LYS A 200 10.14 -4.72 5.81
C LYS A 200 8.85 -4.99 5.04
N ILE A 201 7.73 -5.06 5.76
CA ILE A 201 6.41 -5.24 5.17
C ILE A 201 5.61 -3.95 5.34
N ALA A 202 4.98 -3.48 4.26
CA ALA A 202 3.98 -2.42 4.29
C ALA A 202 2.61 -3.00 3.96
N PHE A 203 1.58 -2.57 4.67
CA PHE A 203 0.22 -3.06 4.44
C PHE A 203 -0.60 -2.07 3.63
N GLU A 204 -1.30 -2.60 2.63
CA GLU A 204 -2.06 -1.83 1.65
C GLU A 204 -3.56 -1.90 1.89
N PHE A 205 -4.22 -0.75 1.75
CA PHE A 205 -5.67 -0.62 1.67
C PHE A 205 -6.09 -0.08 0.31
N PHE A 206 -7.18 -0.61 -0.23
CA PHE A 206 -7.76 -0.16 -1.50
C PHE A 206 -8.91 0.81 -1.24
N ALA A 207 -8.74 2.07 -1.63
CA ALA A 207 -9.73 3.12 -1.41
C ALA A 207 -11.06 2.84 -2.13
N ASP A 208 -10.97 2.33 -3.35
CA ASP A 208 -12.08 2.09 -4.28
C ASP A 208 -12.69 0.68 -4.20
N ARG A 209 -12.31 -0.15 -3.19
CA ARG A 209 -12.75 -1.54 -3.09
C ARG A 209 -13.55 -1.82 -1.82
N ALA A 210 -14.62 -2.59 -1.96
CA ALA A 210 -15.36 -3.11 -0.82
C ALA A 210 -14.63 -4.30 -0.17
N TYR A 211 -14.77 -4.42 1.14
CA TYR A 211 -14.19 -5.48 1.96
C TYR A 211 -15.27 -6.38 2.53
N ASN A 212 -14.98 -7.67 2.65
CA ASN A 212 -15.76 -8.64 3.41
C ASN A 212 -15.48 -8.50 4.91
N GLN A 213 -16.28 -9.16 5.74
CA GLN A 213 -16.11 -9.13 7.20
C GLN A 213 -14.80 -9.77 7.69
N ASP A 214 -14.23 -10.67 6.90
CA ASP A 214 -12.94 -11.31 7.13
C ASP A 214 -11.73 -10.46 6.70
N GLY A 215 -11.94 -9.24 6.19
CA GLY A 215 -10.89 -8.35 5.69
C GLY A 215 -10.44 -8.65 4.26
N SER A 216 -10.99 -9.66 3.57
CA SER A 216 -10.73 -9.90 2.16
C SER A 216 -11.48 -8.92 1.26
N LEU A 217 -10.98 -8.71 0.04
CA LEU A 217 -11.68 -7.90 -0.96
C LEU A 217 -12.89 -8.64 -1.52
N VAL A 218 -14.00 -7.92 -1.69
CA VAL A 218 -15.16 -8.42 -2.43
C VAL A 218 -14.75 -8.69 -3.89
N SER A 219 -15.15 -9.83 -4.44
CA SER A 219 -14.83 -10.19 -5.83
C SER A 219 -15.32 -9.12 -6.81
N ARG A 220 -14.48 -8.67 -7.75
CA ARG A 220 -14.86 -7.69 -8.78
C ARG A 220 -16.06 -8.14 -9.64
N ARG A 221 -16.41 -9.42 -9.61
CA ARG A 221 -17.58 -9.97 -10.32
C ARG A 221 -18.90 -9.72 -9.58
N GLU A 222 -18.83 -9.28 -8.32
CA GLU A 222 -20.00 -9.00 -7.49
C GLU A 222 -20.39 -7.54 -7.55
N ALA A 223 -21.68 -7.25 -7.53
CA ALA A 223 -22.19 -5.88 -7.47
C ALA A 223 -21.73 -5.19 -6.19
N GLY A 224 -21.32 -3.92 -6.29
CA GLY A 224 -20.81 -3.14 -5.17
C GLY A 224 -19.39 -3.49 -4.73
N ALA A 225 -18.64 -4.31 -5.49
CA ALA A 225 -17.24 -4.60 -5.20
C ALA A 225 -16.31 -3.40 -5.44
N VAL A 226 -16.69 -2.50 -6.33
CA VAL A 226 -15.98 -1.25 -6.63
C VAL A 226 -16.83 -0.08 -6.16
N ILE A 227 -16.20 0.86 -5.46
CA ILE A 227 -16.84 2.07 -4.95
C ILE A 227 -16.55 3.19 -5.95
N HIS A 228 -17.60 3.70 -6.55
CA HIS A 228 -17.52 4.74 -7.59
C HIS A 228 -17.69 6.15 -7.03
N ASP A 229 -18.30 6.28 -5.85
CA ASP A 229 -18.46 7.57 -5.20
C ASP A 229 -17.15 8.02 -4.57
N GLN A 230 -16.63 9.15 -5.03
CA GLN A 230 -15.33 9.67 -4.62
C GLN A 230 -15.32 10.17 -3.17
N GLN A 231 -16.44 10.76 -2.72
CA GLN A 231 -16.56 11.23 -1.35
C GLN A 231 -16.61 10.04 -0.39
N GLU A 232 -17.42 9.02 -0.70
CA GLU A 232 -17.48 7.78 0.09
C GLU A 232 -16.10 7.12 0.19
N ALA A 233 -15.38 6.97 -0.93
CA ALA A 233 -14.06 6.38 -0.94
C ALA A 233 -13.04 7.19 -0.12
N ALA A 234 -13.06 8.53 -0.21
CA ALA A 234 -12.20 9.40 0.57
C ALA A 234 -12.52 9.37 2.07
N ASP A 235 -13.81 9.34 2.45
CA ASP A 235 -14.24 9.24 3.85
C ASP A 235 -13.83 7.90 4.47
N ARG A 236 -13.81 6.83 3.68
CA ARG A 236 -13.32 5.51 4.10
C ARG A 236 -11.84 5.54 4.39
N VAL A 237 -11.04 6.18 3.52
CA VAL A 237 -9.60 6.37 3.74
C VAL A 237 -9.37 7.18 5.02
N LEU A 238 -10.09 8.29 5.20
CA LEU A 238 -9.96 9.11 6.39
C LEU A 238 -10.30 8.34 7.67
N ARG A 239 -11.36 7.53 7.65
CA ARG A 239 -11.75 6.67 8.78
C ARG A 239 -10.69 5.62 9.07
N LEU A 240 -10.14 4.97 8.03
CA LEU A 240 -9.05 4.02 8.19
C LEU A 240 -7.85 4.66 8.89
N VAL A 241 -7.40 5.81 8.39
CA VAL A 241 -6.20 6.49 8.92
C VAL A 241 -6.42 7.03 10.33
N LYS A 242 -7.62 7.55 10.64
CA LYS A 242 -7.93 8.12 11.96
C LYS A 242 -8.31 7.08 13.01
N ASP A 243 -9.07 6.06 12.62
CA ASP A 243 -9.71 5.15 13.57
C ASP A 243 -9.18 3.70 13.45
N GLY A 244 -8.38 3.39 12.42
CA GLY A 244 -7.96 2.02 12.12
C GLY A 244 -9.14 1.11 11.78
N LYS A 245 -10.22 1.66 11.19
CA LYS A 245 -11.46 0.92 10.95
C LYS A 245 -12.02 1.15 9.56
N VAL A 246 -12.61 0.08 9.03
CA VAL A 246 -13.32 0.06 7.75
C VAL A 246 -14.71 -0.51 7.96
N ILE A 247 -15.70 -0.01 7.20
CA ILE A 247 -17.03 -0.63 7.15
C ILE A 247 -16.98 -1.68 6.05
N ALA A 248 -17.11 -2.94 6.45
CA ALA A 248 -17.23 -4.07 5.55
C ALA A 248 -18.62 -4.12 4.91
N ARG A 249 -18.75 -4.89 3.84
CA ARG A 249 -20.04 -5.20 3.23
C ARG A 249 -20.99 -5.77 4.29
N GLY A 250 -22.21 -5.24 4.34
CA GLY A 250 -23.18 -5.59 5.39
C GLY A 250 -23.11 -4.72 6.65
N GLY A 251 -22.27 -3.68 6.67
CA GLY A 251 -22.25 -2.65 7.71
C GLY A 251 -21.39 -2.95 8.94
N THR A 252 -20.75 -4.12 9.00
CA THR A 252 -19.87 -4.49 10.12
C THR A 252 -18.59 -3.65 10.08
N LYS A 253 -18.18 -3.10 11.22
CA LYS A 253 -16.88 -2.42 11.38
C LYS A 253 -15.79 -3.46 11.62
N ILE A 254 -14.78 -3.47 10.78
CA ILE A 254 -13.57 -4.29 10.92
C ILE A 254 -12.36 -3.41 11.20
N SER A 255 -11.41 -3.90 12.00
CA SER A 255 -10.15 -3.23 12.26
C SER A 255 -9.15 -3.58 11.15
N LEU A 256 -8.60 -2.57 10.49
CA LEU A 256 -7.53 -2.69 9.52
C LEU A 256 -6.51 -1.58 9.77
N ALA A 257 -5.23 -1.91 9.69
CA ALA A 257 -4.15 -0.93 9.71
C ALA A 257 -3.39 -1.00 8.40
N ALA A 258 -3.23 0.15 7.75
CA ALA A 258 -2.51 0.26 6.48
C ALA A 258 -1.38 1.29 6.55
N ASP A 259 -0.35 1.06 5.77
CA ASP A 259 0.80 1.93 5.58
C ASP A 259 0.71 2.67 4.25
N THR A 260 -0.04 2.11 3.30
CA THR A 260 -0.24 2.68 1.96
C THR A 260 -1.68 2.52 1.50
N ILE A 261 -2.17 3.50 0.76
CA ILE A 261 -3.50 3.52 0.15
C ILE A 261 -3.34 3.38 -1.35
N CYS A 262 -3.95 2.36 -1.95
CA CYS A 262 -3.98 2.17 -3.39
C CYS A 262 -5.21 2.82 -4.01
N VAL A 263 -4.98 3.54 -5.12
CA VAL A 263 -6.01 4.02 -6.04
C VAL A 263 -5.61 3.62 -7.45
N HIS A 264 -6.49 2.93 -8.16
CA HIS A 264 -6.23 2.55 -9.55
C HIS A 264 -6.37 3.76 -10.48
N GLY A 265 -5.31 4.07 -11.24
CA GLY A 265 -5.20 5.27 -12.09
C GLY A 265 -5.69 5.08 -13.53
N ASP A 266 -6.66 4.21 -13.78
CA ASP A 266 -7.05 3.75 -15.12
C ASP A 266 -8.12 4.59 -15.82
N ASN A 267 -8.64 5.64 -15.16
CA ASN A 267 -9.69 6.49 -15.72
C ASN A 267 -9.73 7.89 -15.05
N PRO A 268 -10.40 8.89 -15.66
CA PRO A 268 -10.48 10.26 -15.10
C PRO A 268 -11.16 10.35 -13.72
N ALA A 269 -11.99 9.38 -13.33
CA ALA A 269 -12.60 9.36 -12.01
C ALA A 269 -11.57 9.04 -10.93
N ALA A 270 -10.55 8.25 -11.27
CA ALA A 270 -9.45 7.94 -10.37
C ALA A 270 -8.61 9.17 -10.01
N ILE A 271 -8.34 10.04 -10.98
CA ILE A 271 -7.61 11.30 -10.73
C ILE A 271 -8.35 12.13 -9.69
N ARG A 272 -9.65 12.35 -9.91
CA ARG A 272 -10.48 13.10 -8.94
C ARG A 272 -10.56 12.43 -7.57
N LEU A 273 -10.54 11.11 -7.52
CA LEU A 273 -10.49 10.38 -6.26
C LEU A 273 -9.16 10.60 -5.53
N ILE A 274 -8.03 10.57 -6.24
CA ILE A 274 -6.71 10.85 -5.66
C ILE A 274 -6.67 12.28 -5.10
N GLU A 275 -7.13 13.26 -5.87
CA GLU A 275 -7.21 14.67 -5.43
C GLU A 275 -8.09 14.80 -4.18
N LYS A 276 -9.25 14.13 -4.16
CA LYS A 276 -10.17 14.15 -3.01
C LYS A 276 -9.57 13.49 -1.76
N ILE A 277 -8.88 12.37 -1.92
CA ILE A 277 -8.15 11.72 -0.81
C ILE A 277 -7.09 12.65 -0.25
N ARG A 278 -6.30 13.31 -1.11
CA ARG A 278 -5.29 14.27 -0.67
C ARG A 278 -5.90 15.46 0.07
N GLU A 279 -7.04 15.98 -0.40
CA GLU A 279 -7.78 17.05 0.26
C GLU A 279 -8.19 16.66 1.69
N VAL A 280 -8.86 15.50 1.86
CA VAL A 280 -9.35 15.07 3.18
C VAL A 280 -8.23 14.70 4.13
N LEU A 281 -7.13 14.10 3.63
CA LEU A 281 -5.94 13.80 4.42
C LEU A 281 -5.24 15.09 4.88
N GLY A 282 -5.07 16.07 3.97
CA GLY A 282 -4.48 17.37 4.29
C GLY A 282 -5.31 18.14 5.33
N ALA A 283 -6.63 18.18 5.19
CA ALA A 283 -7.54 18.78 6.18
C ALA A 283 -7.49 18.09 7.54
N ALA A 284 -7.08 16.82 7.56
CA ALA A 284 -6.91 16.02 8.78
C ALA A 284 -5.48 16.05 9.36
N GLU A 285 -4.59 16.88 8.80
CA GLU A 285 -3.17 16.98 9.17
C GLU A 285 -2.40 15.66 9.00
N VAL A 286 -2.76 14.85 8.00
CA VAL A 286 -2.07 13.62 7.62
C VAL A 286 -1.19 13.92 6.41
N GLU A 287 0.11 13.74 6.56
CA GLU A 287 1.09 13.91 5.49
C GLU A 287 1.07 12.72 4.53
N VAL A 288 0.94 12.98 3.23
CA VAL A 288 1.13 11.97 2.19
C VAL A 288 2.62 11.90 1.84
N ALA A 289 3.26 10.78 2.15
CA ALA A 289 4.70 10.57 1.96
C ALA A 289 5.01 9.13 1.52
N PRO A 290 6.13 8.89 0.81
CA PRO A 290 6.54 7.52 0.44
C PRO A 290 6.72 6.62 1.66
N ILE A 291 6.47 5.32 1.51
CA ILE A 291 6.53 4.33 2.61
C ILE A 291 7.87 4.40 3.35
N ALA A 292 8.98 4.50 2.64
CA ALA A 292 10.32 4.53 3.23
C ALA A 292 10.59 5.77 4.11
N ALA A 293 9.75 6.80 4.05
CA ALA A 293 9.89 7.99 4.87
C ALA A 293 9.40 7.81 6.32
N PHE A 294 8.71 6.69 6.62
CA PHE A 294 8.12 6.49 7.95
C PHE A 294 8.05 5.00 8.41
N LEU A 295 8.37 4.02 7.55
CA LEU A 295 8.49 2.60 7.86
C LEU A 295 9.97 2.22 8.05
#